data_2340200a55dbd2dba4191aa0cb6d12c1
#
_entry.id   2340200a55dbd2dba4191aa0cb6d12c1
#
_cell.length_a   1.000
_cell.length_b   1.000
_cell.length_c   1.000
_cell.angle_alpha   90.00
_cell.angle_beta   90.00
_cell.angle_gamma   90.00
#
_symmetry.space_group_name_H-M   'P 1'
#
loop_
_entity.id
_entity.type
_entity.pdbx_description
1 polymer ?
#
loop_
_entity_poly.entity_id
_entity_poly.type
_entity_poly.pdbx_seq_one_letter_code
_entity_poly.pdbx_strand_id
1 'polypeptide(L)'
;MKLSKFIFVFFVVVMAFPAIASAKDLRIGVVNLNEVFENSKKRVEMEESFKDLKTRAEEQLTEKQNSLIGLREEMQLLEKGSAARKELEAELEKKLLYLQLEEEVARRNLGEKEKEYYEELYQDISTAIEIIGKEQKFDLILKKETIETKSADLLELRLKIGIGTVLYYSEALDITGIVVQYLNGKS
;
A
#
# COMPACT_ATOMS: atom_id res chain seq x y z
N MET A 1 -20.42 -46.99 -63.53
CA MET A 1 -19.00 -46.52 -63.31
C MET A 1 -18.82 -45.00 -63.24
N LYS A 2 -19.84 -44.18 -63.44
CA LYS A 2 -19.73 -42.69 -63.36
C LYS A 2 -20.17 -42.11 -62.00
N LEU A 3 -20.93 -42.81 -61.20
CA LEU A 3 -21.46 -42.35 -59.90
C LEU A 3 -20.39 -42.40 -58.78
N SER A 4 -19.48 -43.36 -58.82
CA SER A 4 -18.41 -43.58 -57.86
C SER A 4 -17.34 -42.45 -57.87
N LYS A 5 -17.07 -41.84 -59.05
CA LYS A 5 -16.10 -40.74 -59.17
C LYS A 5 -16.65 -39.42 -58.63
N PHE A 6 -17.94 -39.20 -58.65
CA PHE A 6 -18.58 -38.01 -58.12
C PHE A 6 -18.61 -38.01 -56.59
N ILE A 7 -18.81 -39.17 -55.99
CA ILE A 7 -18.80 -39.32 -54.51
C ILE A 7 -17.38 -39.11 -53.92
N PHE A 8 -16.35 -39.55 -54.66
CA PHE A 8 -14.96 -39.37 -54.24
C PHE A 8 -14.50 -37.89 -54.28
N VAL A 9 -14.94 -37.16 -55.29
CA VAL A 9 -14.63 -35.70 -55.42
C VAL A 9 -15.37 -34.89 -54.35
N PHE A 10 -16.61 -35.28 -53.97
CA PHE A 10 -17.36 -34.62 -52.91
C PHE A 10 -16.75 -34.89 -51.52
N PHE A 11 -16.20 -36.08 -51.28
CA PHE A 11 -15.57 -36.44 -49.99
C PHE A 11 -14.19 -35.72 -49.79
N VAL A 12 -13.46 -35.44 -50.85
CA VAL A 12 -12.16 -34.70 -50.76
C VAL A 12 -12.36 -33.21 -50.52
N VAL A 13 -13.46 -32.61 -51.00
CA VAL A 13 -13.77 -31.19 -50.77
C VAL A 13 -14.19 -30.90 -49.34
N VAL A 14 -14.82 -31.88 -48.63
CA VAL A 14 -15.25 -31.73 -47.25
C VAL A 14 -14.05 -31.78 -46.26
N MET A 15 -12.90 -32.39 -46.65
CA MET A 15 -11.69 -32.47 -45.81
C MET A 15 -10.80 -31.21 -45.85
N ALA A 16 -11.11 -30.22 -46.67
CA ALA A 16 -10.30 -29.03 -46.88
C ALA A 16 -10.83 -27.77 -46.14
N PHE A 17 -11.72 -27.96 -45.15
CA PHE A 17 -12.02 -26.86 -44.24
C PHE A 17 -10.83 -26.71 -43.29
N PRO A 18 -10.00 -25.64 -43.42
CA PRO A 18 -9.02 -25.33 -42.37
C PRO A 18 -9.83 -25.11 -41.11
N ALA A 19 -9.55 -25.88 -40.06
CA ALA A 19 -9.98 -25.55 -38.74
C ALA A 19 -9.35 -24.17 -38.43
N ILE A 20 -10.15 -23.12 -38.60
CA ILE A 20 -9.76 -21.78 -38.13
C ILE A 20 -9.71 -21.94 -36.62
N ALA A 21 -8.54 -22.28 -36.11
CA ALA A 21 -8.24 -22.17 -34.70
C ALA A 21 -8.46 -20.69 -34.36
N SER A 22 -9.62 -20.37 -33.81
CA SER A 22 -9.93 -19.05 -33.30
C SER A 22 -8.92 -18.78 -32.20
N ALA A 23 -7.86 -18.07 -32.51
CA ALA A 23 -6.95 -17.57 -31.49
C ALA A 23 -7.84 -16.76 -30.52
N LYS A 24 -7.92 -17.21 -29.28
CA LYS A 24 -8.62 -16.46 -28.25
C LYS A 24 -7.90 -15.13 -28.10
N ASP A 25 -8.57 -14.03 -28.41
CA ASP A 25 -8.03 -12.69 -28.18
C ASP A 25 -7.79 -12.53 -26.67
N LEU A 26 -6.51 -12.39 -26.29
CA LEU A 26 -6.11 -12.16 -24.92
C LEU A 26 -6.57 -10.76 -24.47
N ARG A 27 -7.40 -10.71 -23.42
CA ARG A 27 -7.79 -9.45 -22.82
C ARG A 27 -6.81 -9.07 -21.71
N ILE A 28 -6.02 -8.04 -21.97
CA ILE A 28 -4.99 -7.55 -21.05
C ILE A 28 -5.44 -6.21 -20.45
N GLY A 29 -5.24 -6.05 -19.14
CA GLY A 29 -5.41 -4.79 -18.43
C GLY A 29 -4.07 -4.29 -17.87
N VAL A 30 -3.97 -2.98 -17.67
CA VAL A 30 -2.83 -2.34 -17.01
C VAL A 30 -3.35 -1.46 -15.89
N VAL A 31 -2.77 -1.55 -14.70
CA VAL A 31 -3.19 -0.79 -13.52
C VAL A 31 -2.01 -0.08 -12.87
N ASN A 32 -2.20 1.19 -12.52
CA ASN A 32 -1.27 1.97 -11.72
C ASN A 32 -1.66 1.87 -10.23
N LEU A 33 -0.94 1.03 -9.47
CA LEU A 33 -1.24 0.84 -8.05
C LEU A 33 -1.06 2.11 -7.24
N ASN A 34 -0.05 2.92 -7.53
CA ASN A 34 0.19 4.17 -6.81
C ASN A 34 -0.99 5.13 -6.98
N GLU A 35 -1.50 5.24 -8.21
CA GLU A 35 -2.68 6.07 -8.50
C GLU A 35 -3.94 5.54 -7.82
N VAL A 36 -4.11 4.21 -7.75
CA VAL A 36 -5.21 3.60 -7.01
C VAL A 36 -5.09 3.92 -5.52
N PHE A 37 -3.89 3.79 -4.93
CA PHE A 37 -3.62 4.18 -3.54
C PHE A 37 -4.00 5.64 -3.29
N GLU A 38 -3.47 6.56 -4.11
CA GLU A 38 -3.66 8.00 -3.95
C GLU A 38 -5.13 8.43 -4.05
N ASN A 39 -5.93 7.73 -4.86
CA ASN A 39 -7.33 8.08 -5.10
C ASN A 39 -8.33 7.22 -4.28
N SER A 40 -7.85 6.39 -3.35
CA SER A 40 -8.70 5.61 -2.46
C SER A 40 -9.26 6.46 -1.32
N LYS A 41 -10.57 6.43 -1.12
CA LYS A 41 -11.22 7.04 0.05
C LYS A 41 -10.73 6.43 1.35
N LYS A 42 -10.53 5.10 1.36
CA LYS A 42 -10.03 4.38 2.53
C LYS A 42 -8.65 4.90 2.97
N ARG A 43 -7.78 5.30 2.03
CA ARG A 43 -6.51 5.96 2.36
C ARG A 43 -6.72 7.22 3.19
N VAL A 44 -7.66 8.07 2.78
CA VAL A 44 -7.95 9.32 3.49
C VAL A 44 -8.44 9.04 4.91
N GLU A 45 -9.35 8.08 5.07
CA GLU A 45 -9.88 7.67 6.38
C GLU A 45 -8.78 7.10 7.28
N MET A 46 -7.88 6.29 6.71
CA MET A 46 -6.72 5.74 7.43
C MET A 46 -5.74 6.83 7.84
N GLU A 47 -5.45 7.80 6.98
CA GLU A 47 -4.56 8.93 7.29
C GLU A 47 -5.13 9.81 8.41
N GLU A 48 -6.43 10.09 8.40
CA GLU A 48 -7.08 10.82 9.48
C GLU A 48 -7.01 10.04 10.81
N SER A 49 -7.34 8.75 10.78
CA SER A 49 -7.24 7.88 11.95
C SER A 49 -5.80 7.79 12.49
N PHE A 50 -4.82 7.68 11.61
CA PHE A 50 -3.41 7.65 11.99
C PHE A 50 -2.94 8.97 12.59
N LYS A 51 -3.36 10.09 12.01
CA LYS A 51 -3.08 11.43 12.54
C LYS A 51 -3.64 11.61 13.94
N ASP A 52 -4.85 11.16 14.20
CA ASP A 52 -5.46 11.19 15.53
C ASP A 52 -4.69 10.35 16.56
N LEU A 53 -4.26 9.15 16.17
CA LEU A 53 -3.44 8.29 17.01
C LEU A 53 -2.10 8.95 17.36
N LYS A 54 -1.45 9.54 16.36
CA LYS A 54 -0.20 10.27 16.53
C LYS A 54 -0.36 11.46 17.48
N THR A 55 -1.40 12.26 17.28
CA THR A 55 -1.69 13.44 18.13
C THR A 55 -1.89 13.02 19.57
N ARG A 56 -2.69 11.98 19.83
CA ARG A 56 -2.90 11.46 21.19
C ARG A 56 -1.63 10.95 21.86
N ALA A 57 -0.78 10.26 21.10
CA ALA A 57 0.52 9.80 21.61
C ALA A 57 1.44 10.98 21.95
N GLU A 58 1.49 12.00 21.11
CA GLU A 58 2.29 13.22 21.33
C GLU A 58 1.77 14.02 22.54
N GLU A 59 0.44 14.14 22.72
CA GLU A 59 -0.17 14.77 23.90
C GLU A 59 0.21 14.06 25.20
N GLN A 60 0.09 12.73 25.24
CA GLN A 60 0.45 11.93 26.41
C GLN A 60 1.93 12.07 26.77
N LEU A 61 2.84 12.06 25.79
CA LEU A 61 4.26 12.25 26.01
C LEU A 61 4.55 13.68 26.52
N THR A 62 3.87 14.67 25.97
CA THR A 62 3.99 16.08 26.36
C THR A 62 3.56 16.29 27.82
N GLU A 63 2.45 15.70 28.24
CA GLU A 63 2.01 15.75 29.64
C GLU A 63 3.07 15.21 30.61
N LYS A 64 3.68 14.06 30.26
CA LYS A 64 4.75 13.46 31.05
C LYS A 64 6.01 14.32 31.09
N GLN A 65 6.39 14.91 29.97
CA GLN A 65 7.50 15.86 29.89
C GLN A 65 7.27 17.08 30.79
N ASN A 66 6.05 17.64 30.77
CA ASN A 66 5.67 18.75 31.63
C ASN A 66 5.70 18.37 33.12
N SER A 67 5.24 17.17 33.48
CA SER A 67 5.37 16.63 34.83
C SER A 67 6.81 16.55 35.30
N LEU A 68 7.74 16.14 34.42
CA LEU A 68 9.18 16.11 34.72
C LEU A 68 9.78 17.50 34.91
N ILE A 69 9.31 18.49 34.16
CA ILE A 69 9.71 19.89 34.35
C ILE A 69 9.27 20.34 35.73
N GLY A 70 8.03 20.12 36.14
CA GLY A 70 7.55 20.46 37.47
C GLY A 70 8.35 19.83 38.61
N LEU A 71 8.72 18.55 38.49
CA LEU A 71 9.55 17.84 39.46
C LEU A 71 10.97 18.44 39.53
N ARG A 72 11.55 18.88 38.41
CA ARG A 72 12.84 19.56 38.39
C ARG A 72 12.81 20.92 39.10
N GLU A 73 11.71 21.66 38.88
CA GLU A 73 11.50 22.94 39.55
C GLU A 73 11.38 22.77 41.08
N GLU A 74 10.56 21.79 41.52
CA GLU A 74 10.39 21.42 42.91
C GLU A 74 11.75 21.04 43.55
N MET A 75 12.54 20.22 42.86
CA MET A 75 13.85 19.79 43.31
C MET A 75 14.82 21.00 43.51
N GLN A 76 14.69 22.07 42.71
CA GLN A 76 15.52 23.26 42.85
C GLN A 76 15.22 24.04 44.12
N LEU A 77 14.01 23.92 44.67
CA LEU A 77 13.62 24.59 45.94
C LEU A 77 14.15 23.86 47.16
N LEU A 78 14.61 22.62 47.04
CA LEU A 78 15.09 21.82 48.14
C LEU A 78 16.59 22.04 48.42
N GLU A 79 16.97 21.99 49.68
CA GLU A 79 18.37 22.11 50.09
C GLU A 79 19.24 21.00 49.49
N LYS A 80 20.42 21.38 48.98
CA LYS A 80 21.34 20.42 48.39
C LYS A 80 21.81 19.39 49.45
N GLY A 81 21.66 18.11 49.10
CA GLY A 81 22.05 17.00 49.94
C GLY A 81 20.98 16.57 50.98
N SER A 82 19.85 17.26 51.08
CA SER A 82 18.74 16.85 51.95
C SER A 82 18.16 15.48 51.54
N ALA A 83 17.54 14.77 52.47
CA ALA A 83 16.91 13.48 52.19
C ALA A 83 15.78 13.62 51.15
N ALA A 84 14.94 14.66 51.28
CA ALA A 84 13.87 14.96 50.35
C ALA A 84 14.37 15.19 48.90
N ARG A 85 15.51 15.93 48.75
CA ARG A 85 16.12 16.17 47.43
C ARG A 85 16.62 14.87 46.79
N LYS A 86 17.28 13.99 47.58
CA LYS A 86 17.75 12.68 47.06
C LYS A 86 16.61 11.78 46.63
N GLU A 87 15.49 11.77 47.36
CA GLU A 87 14.32 11.04 46.99
C GLU A 87 13.72 11.53 45.66
N LEU A 88 13.61 12.86 45.52
CA LEU A 88 13.10 13.47 44.28
C LEU A 88 14.05 13.28 43.07
N GLU A 89 15.38 13.28 43.32
CA GLU A 89 16.39 12.95 42.29
C GLU A 89 16.20 11.51 41.76
N ALA A 90 15.97 10.53 42.68
CA ALA A 90 15.74 9.14 42.31
C ALA A 90 14.40 8.96 41.55
N GLU A 91 13.36 9.68 42.00
CA GLU A 91 12.06 9.68 41.31
C GLU A 91 12.18 10.27 39.89
N LEU A 92 12.87 11.38 39.75
CA LEU A 92 13.09 12.04 38.46
C LEU A 92 13.85 11.12 37.50
N GLU A 93 14.94 10.49 37.95
CA GLU A 93 15.72 9.54 37.15
C GLU A 93 14.83 8.38 36.65
N LYS A 94 14.04 7.79 37.56
CA LYS A 94 13.10 6.73 37.21
C LYS A 94 12.07 7.18 36.17
N LYS A 95 11.46 8.36 36.34
CA LYS A 95 10.47 8.89 35.42
C LYS A 95 11.07 9.22 34.05
N LEU A 96 12.31 9.72 34.01
CA LEU A 96 13.02 9.96 32.75
C LEU A 96 13.23 8.66 31.95
N LEU A 97 13.64 7.59 32.65
CA LEU A 97 13.81 6.28 32.02
C LEU A 97 12.48 5.74 31.46
N TYR A 98 11.39 5.88 32.23
CA TYR A 98 10.06 5.47 31.77
C TYR A 98 9.60 6.30 30.56
N LEU A 99 9.84 7.61 30.54
CA LEU A 99 9.49 8.45 29.40
C LEU A 99 10.21 8.00 28.12
N GLN A 100 11.52 7.74 28.19
CA GLN A 100 12.28 7.23 27.06
C GLN A 100 11.72 5.90 26.54
N LEU A 101 11.36 4.98 27.44
CA LEU A 101 10.76 3.71 27.06
C LEU A 101 9.40 3.90 26.39
N GLU A 102 8.56 4.78 26.91
CA GLU A 102 7.25 5.09 26.34
C GLU A 102 7.33 5.77 24.98
N GLU A 103 8.29 6.68 24.77
CA GLU A 103 8.58 7.29 23.46
C GLU A 103 8.96 6.22 22.42
N GLU A 104 9.78 5.25 22.80
CA GLU A 104 10.17 4.16 21.91
C GLU A 104 8.98 3.23 21.60
N VAL A 105 8.19 2.87 22.62
CA VAL A 105 6.99 2.06 22.47
C VAL A 105 5.95 2.77 21.58
N ALA A 106 5.71 4.06 21.83
CA ALA A 106 4.78 4.85 21.02
C ALA A 106 5.21 4.90 19.55
N ARG A 107 6.50 5.17 19.30
CA ARG A 107 7.05 5.18 17.94
C ARG A 107 6.91 3.84 17.25
N ARG A 108 7.19 2.73 17.94
CA ARG A 108 7.04 1.39 17.39
C ARG A 108 5.59 1.07 17.08
N ASN A 109 4.68 1.35 18.02
CA ASN A 109 3.24 1.09 17.83
C ASN A 109 2.65 1.90 16.67
N LEU A 110 3.08 3.15 16.50
CA LEU A 110 2.67 3.96 15.35
C LEU A 110 3.20 3.37 14.04
N GLY A 111 4.47 2.94 13.99
CA GLY A 111 5.04 2.31 12.80
C GLY A 111 4.36 0.97 12.44
N GLU A 112 4.04 0.15 13.46
CA GLU A 112 3.28 -1.09 13.25
C GLU A 112 1.88 -0.78 12.71
N LYS A 113 1.21 0.25 13.25
CA LYS A 113 -0.13 0.63 12.80
C LYS A 113 -0.15 1.21 11.39
N GLU A 114 0.84 2.04 11.04
CA GLU A 114 1.02 2.53 9.69
C GLU A 114 1.21 1.37 8.70
N LYS A 115 2.05 0.41 9.05
CA LYS A 115 2.29 -0.79 8.25
C LYS A 115 0.99 -1.60 8.05
N GLU A 116 0.22 -1.84 9.13
CA GLU A 116 -1.08 -2.52 9.04
C GLU A 116 -2.02 -1.82 8.04
N TYR A 117 -2.09 -0.50 8.06
CA TYR A 117 -2.93 0.27 7.15
C TYR A 117 -2.51 0.09 5.68
N TYR A 118 -1.21 0.12 5.39
CA TYR A 118 -0.72 -0.14 4.04
C TYR A 118 -1.00 -1.57 3.58
N GLU A 119 -0.81 -2.56 4.46
CA GLU A 119 -1.08 -3.97 4.17
C GLU A 119 -2.58 -4.20 3.89
N GLU A 120 -3.47 -3.62 4.69
CA GLU A 120 -4.92 -3.71 4.52
C GLU A 120 -5.37 -3.07 3.20
N LEU A 121 -4.91 -1.86 2.91
CA LEU A 121 -5.26 -1.17 1.66
C LEU A 121 -4.74 -1.93 0.44
N TYR A 122 -3.53 -2.47 0.50
CA TYR A 122 -2.98 -3.29 -0.57
C TYR A 122 -3.80 -4.56 -0.80
N GLN A 123 -4.27 -5.20 0.27
CA GLN A 123 -5.13 -6.38 0.19
C GLN A 123 -6.48 -6.05 -0.46
N ASP A 124 -7.08 -4.92 -0.11
CA ASP A 124 -8.33 -4.46 -0.72
C ASP A 124 -8.16 -4.17 -2.22
N ILE A 125 -7.07 -3.50 -2.59
CA ILE A 125 -6.73 -3.24 -3.99
C ILE A 125 -6.54 -4.55 -4.76
N SER A 126 -5.81 -5.50 -4.20
CA SER A 126 -5.56 -6.80 -4.82
C SER A 126 -6.86 -7.58 -5.02
N THR A 127 -7.73 -7.55 -4.02
CA THR A 127 -9.06 -8.18 -4.08
C THR A 127 -9.94 -7.51 -5.14
N ALA A 128 -9.94 -6.19 -5.22
CA ALA A 128 -10.68 -5.44 -6.24
C ALA A 128 -10.21 -5.80 -7.66
N ILE A 129 -8.89 -5.87 -7.87
CA ILE A 129 -8.30 -6.26 -9.16
C ILE A 129 -8.71 -7.69 -9.53
N GLU A 130 -8.70 -8.63 -8.57
CA GLU A 130 -9.11 -10.01 -8.81
C GLU A 130 -10.58 -10.10 -9.23
N ILE A 131 -11.46 -9.37 -8.54
CA ILE A 131 -12.90 -9.37 -8.85
C ILE A 131 -13.14 -8.75 -10.23
N ILE A 132 -12.56 -7.58 -10.52
CA ILE A 132 -12.66 -6.92 -11.83
C ILE A 132 -12.10 -7.82 -12.92
N GLY A 133 -10.97 -8.49 -12.66
CA GLY A 133 -10.35 -9.43 -13.58
C GLY A 133 -11.32 -10.56 -13.98
N LYS A 134 -11.99 -11.15 -13.00
CA LYS A 134 -12.97 -12.23 -13.22
C LYS A 134 -14.25 -11.74 -13.91
N GLU A 135 -14.84 -10.65 -13.42
CA GLU A 135 -16.10 -10.11 -13.93
C GLU A 135 -15.96 -9.61 -15.37
N GLN A 136 -14.87 -8.90 -15.66
CA GLN A 136 -14.60 -8.37 -16.98
C GLN A 136 -13.82 -9.32 -17.90
N LYS A 137 -13.53 -10.53 -17.43
CA LYS A 137 -12.84 -11.59 -18.19
C LYS A 137 -11.48 -11.16 -18.73
N PHE A 138 -10.68 -10.49 -17.91
CA PHE A 138 -9.28 -10.25 -18.22
C PHE A 138 -8.51 -11.58 -18.11
N ASP A 139 -7.64 -11.84 -19.08
CA ASP A 139 -6.70 -12.98 -19.02
C ASP A 139 -5.42 -12.62 -18.28
N LEU A 140 -5.06 -11.32 -18.24
CA LEU A 140 -3.87 -10.81 -17.54
C LEU A 140 -4.09 -9.35 -17.15
N ILE A 141 -3.71 -8.99 -15.92
CA ILE A 141 -3.62 -7.60 -15.48
C ILE A 141 -2.18 -7.35 -15.02
N LEU A 142 -1.54 -6.33 -15.61
CA LEU A 142 -0.16 -5.96 -15.34
C LEU A 142 -0.11 -4.67 -14.51
N LYS A 143 0.80 -4.65 -13.53
CA LYS A 143 1.13 -3.43 -12.80
C LYS A 143 2.00 -2.52 -13.68
N LYS A 144 1.63 -1.24 -13.78
CA LYS A 144 2.50 -0.19 -14.30
C LYS A 144 3.02 0.68 -13.15
N GLU A 145 4.21 1.19 -13.35
CA GLU A 145 4.82 2.21 -12.49
C GLU A 145 5.06 3.47 -13.31
N THR A 146 4.75 4.62 -12.71
CA THR A 146 5.22 5.89 -13.29
C THR A 146 6.65 6.12 -12.79
N ILE A 147 7.63 5.97 -13.70
CA ILE A 147 9.03 6.16 -13.35
C ILE A 147 9.33 7.65 -13.34
N GLU A 148 9.42 8.23 -12.15
CA GLU A 148 10.01 9.54 -11.98
C GLU A 148 11.54 9.42 -12.05
N THR A 149 12.13 10.00 -13.07
CA THR A 149 13.60 9.98 -13.27
C THR A 149 14.34 10.94 -12.34
N LYS A 150 13.63 11.83 -11.64
CA LYS A 150 14.21 12.66 -10.60
C LYS A 150 14.38 11.83 -9.33
N SER A 151 15.62 11.61 -8.95
CA SER A 151 16.01 10.83 -7.77
C SER A 151 17.11 11.54 -7.00
N ALA A 152 17.16 11.35 -5.68
CA ALA A 152 18.18 11.97 -4.82
C ALA A 152 19.58 11.39 -5.11
N ASP A 153 19.65 10.11 -5.49
CA ASP A 153 20.90 9.43 -5.79
C ASP A 153 20.73 8.34 -6.86
N LEU A 154 21.88 7.78 -7.29
CA LEU A 154 21.94 6.74 -8.33
C LEU A 154 21.31 5.42 -7.90
N LEU A 155 21.36 5.06 -6.61
CA LEU A 155 20.78 3.82 -6.10
C LEU A 155 19.26 3.87 -6.19
N GLU A 156 18.66 4.97 -5.74
CA GLU A 156 17.22 5.22 -5.86
C GLU A 156 16.76 5.19 -7.33
N LEU A 157 17.51 5.85 -8.23
CA LEU A 157 17.20 5.83 -9.65
C LEU A 157 17.22 4.41 -10.24
N ARG A 158 18.24 3.61 -9.89
CA ARG A 158 18.32 2.20 -10.35
C ARG A 158 17.16 1.35 -9.81
N LEU A 159 16.78 1.54 -8.56
CA LEU A 159 15.62 0.86 -7.99
C LEU A 159 14.34 1.22 -8.72
N LYS A 160 14.08 2.52 -8.96
CA LYS A 160 12.91 2.99 -9.70
C LYS A 160 12.85 2.40 -11.12
N ILE A 161 13.97 2.40 -11.85
CA ILE A 161 14.05 1.82 -13.19
C ILE A 161 13.83 0.29 -13.16
N GLY A 162 14.36 -0.39 -12.13
CA GLY A 162 14.25 -1.84 -11.99
C GLY A 162 12.85 -2.34 -11.66
N ILE A 163 11.99 -1.50 -11.08
CA ILE A 163 10.61 -1.87 -10.70
C ILE A 163 9.64 -1.73 -11.90
N GLY A 164 9.97 -0.87 -12.86
CA GLY A 164 9.11 -0.60 -14.01
C GLY A 164 9.02 -1.80 -14.95
N THR A 165 7.90 -2.52 -14.90
CA THR A 165 7.68 -3.72 -15.73
C THR A 165 7.04 -3.38 -17.08
N VAL A 166 6.14 -2.38 -17.13
CA VAL A 166 5.43 -1.96 -18.34
C VAL A 166 6.02 -0.66 -18.85
N LEU A 167 6.72 -0.70 -20.00
CA LEU A 167 7.36 0.45 -20.60
C LEU A 167 6.43 1.25 -21.52
N TYR A 168 5.49 0.56 -22.17
CA TYR A 168 4.50 1.15 -23.07
C TYR A 168 3.21 0.33 -23.06
N TYR A 169 2.09 1.00 -23.11
CA TYR A 169 0.76 0.40 -23.26
C TYR A 169 -0.18 1.42 -23.94
N SER A 170 -1.25 0.93 -24.56
CA SER A 170 -2.32 1.78 -25.07
C SER A 170 -3.23 2.21 -23.92
N GLU A 171 -3.68 3.47 -23.89
CA GLU A 171 -4.63 3.99 -22.89
C GLU A 171 -5.90 3.13 -22.79
N ALA A 172 -6.31 2.48 -23.86
CA ALA A 172 -7.44 1.57 -23.87
C ALA A 172 -7.26 0.33 -22.95
N LEU A 173 -6.03 0.02 -22.55
CA LEU A 173 -5.73 -1.08 -21.63
C LEU A 173 -5.70 -0.62 -20.15
N ASP A 174 -5.77 0.69 -19.90
CA ASP A 174 -5.73 1.22 -18.53
C ASP A 174 -7.04 0.99 -17.79
N ILE A 175 -6.96 0.21 -16.72
CA ILE A 175 -8.10 -0.09 -15.85
C ILE A 175 -8.03 0.60 -14.50
N THR A 176 -7.05 1.50 -14.29
CA THR A 176 -6.82 2.18 -13.01
C THR A 176 -8.08 2.86 -12.49
N GLY A 177 -8.77 3.63 -13.35
CA GLY A 177 -10.00 4.32 -12.98
C GLY A 177 -11.14 3.37 -12.59
N ILE A 178 -11.23 2.18 -13.23
CA ILE A 178 -12.22 1.15 -12.90
C ILE A 178 -11.95 0.61 -11.49
N VAL A 179 -10.68 0.34 -11.16
CA VAL A 179 -10.27 -0.15 -9.83
C VAL A 179 -10.57 0.89 -8.75
N VAL A 180 -10.24 2.16 -8.99
CA VAL A 180 -10.56 3.28 -8.07
C VAL A 180 -12.06 3.39 -7.81
N GLN A 181 -12.87 3.36 -8.88
CA GLN A 181 -14.33 3.45 -8.74
C GLN A 181 -14.90 2.27 -7.95
N TYR A 182 -14.40 1.06 -8.20
CA TYR A 182 -14.84 -0.14 -7.50
C TYR A 182 -14.52 -0.07 -6.00
N LEU A 183 -13.30 0.33 -5.63
CA LEU A 183 -12.90 0.50 -4.24
C LEU A 183 -13.74 1.57 -3.54
N ASN A 184 -13.91 2.72 -4.17
CA ASN A 184 -14.64 3.86 -3.59
C ASN A 184 -16.16 3.66 -3.55
N GLY A 185 -16.70 2.72 -4.31
CA GLY A 185 -18.11 2.35 -4.29
C GLY A 185 -18.48 1.29 -3.24
N LYS A 186 -17.47 0.65 -2.63
CA LYS A 186 -17.65 -0.30 -1.51
C LYS A 186 -17.54 0.35 -0.13
N SER A 187 -17.06 1.59 -0.07
CA SER A 187 -16.90 2.37 1.17
C SER A 187 -18.21 2.98 1.61
#